data_f75731e4ee4facff9a9fd26502c18bd5
#
_entry.id   f75731e4ee4facff9a9fd26502c18bd5
#
_cell.length_a   1.000
_cell.length_b   1.000
_cell.length_c   1.000
_cell.angle_alpha   90.00
_cell.angle_beta   90.00
_cell.angle_gamma   90.00
#
_symmetry.space_group_name_H-M   'P 1'
#
loop_
_entity.id
_entity.type
_entity.pdbx_description
1 polymer ?
#
loop_
_entity_poly.entity_id
_entity_poly.type
_entity_poly.pdbx_seq_one_letter_code
_entity_poly.pdbx_strand_id
1 'polypeptide(L)'
;QLYEIEGYRFFTMGGAASHDIQDGILDPSQPDFESIYWRMRRQRQQFRIKGVSWWPEEMPSEQEYITALESLESADWKADYVISHCAPTGIQQLIHPGFQNDALTDFMDMVSKRLEITYWLFGHYHDNRTIGQNYVLLWEQIVQIV
;
A
#
# COMPACT_ATOMS: atom_id res chain seq x y z
N GLN A 1 -4.67 -0.43 12.04
CA GLN A 1 -5.62 -0.50 13.17
C GLN A 1 -6.46 -1.77 13.08
N LEU A 2 -6.98 -2.23 14.23
CA LEU A 2 -7.87 -3.39 14.28
C LEU A 2 -9.30 -2.92 14.57
N TYR A 3 -10.26 -3.47 13.85
CA TYR A 3 -11.70 -3.22 14.02
C TYR A 3 -12.44 -4.54 14.18
N GLU A 4 -13.51 -4.52 14.97
CA GLU A 4 -14.46 -5.62 15.04
C GLU A 4 -15.80 -5.18 14.42
N ILE A 5 -16.23 -5.89 13.40
CA ILE A 5 -17.48 -5.63 12.66
C ILE A 5 -18.24 -6.93 12.55
N GLU A 6 -19.44 -6.99 13.12
CA GLU A 6 -20.31 -8.18 13.11
C GLU A 6 -19.63 -9.47 13.60
N GLY A 7 -18.71 -9.35 14.57
CA GLY A 7 -17.97 -10.47 15.14
C GLY A 7 -16.72 -10.88 14.36
N TYR A 8 -16.40 -10.22 13.24
CA TYR A 8 -15.17 -10.43 12.48
C TYR A 8 -14.15 -9.34 12.78
N ARG A 9 -12.89 -9.74 12.88
CA ARG A 9 -11.76 -8.83 13.12
C ARG A 9 -11.09 -8.43 11.81
N PHE A 10 -11.02 -7.12 11.58
CA PHE A 10 -10.40 -6.52 10.41
C PHE A 10 -9.15 -5.76 10.83
N PHE A 11 -7.98 -6.21 10.39
CA PHE A 11 -6.77 -5.41 10.48
C PHE A 11 -6.63 -4.55 9.22
N THR A 12 -6.45 -3.24 9.39
CA THR A 12 -6.30 -2.30 8.28
C THR A 12 -4.97 -1.58 8.34
N MET A 13 -4.31 -1.45 7.18
CA MET A 13 -3.10 -0.67 6.99
C MET A 13 -3.16 0.05 5.65
N GLY A 14 -3.16 1.38 5.67
CA GLY A 14 -3.17 2.20 4.46
C GLY A 14 -1.78 2.48 3.93
N GLY A 15 -1.73 3.22 2.82
CA GLY A 15 -0.51 3.70 2.19
C GLY A 15 -0.03 2.84 1.02
N ALA A 16 0.72 3.48 0.13
CA ALA A 16 1.50 2.87 -0.94
C ALA A 16 2.49 3.90 -1.49
N ALA A 17 3.69 3.47 -1.87
CA ALA A 17 4.60 4.33 -2.61
C ALA A 17 4.10 4.53 -4.05
N SER A 18 4.12 5.77 -4.53
CA SER A 18 3.80 6.07 -5.93
C SER A 18 4.82 5.43 -6.87
N HIS A 19 4.34 4.71 -7.90
CA HIS A 19 5.22 4.06 -8.89
C HIS A 19 5.62 4.98 -10.05
N ASP A 20 4.91 6.08 -10.26
CA ASP A 20 5.07 6.98 -11.40
C ASP A 20 5.82 8.26 -11.04
N ILE A 21 6.82 8.12 -10.19
CA ILE A 21 7.76 9.16 -9.75
C ILE A 21 9.21 8.87 -10.17
N GLN A 22 9.40 8.07 -11.23
CA GLN A 22 10.74 7.64 -11.66
C GLN A 22 11.66 8.82 -12.04
N ASP A 23 11.08 9.90 -12.54
CA ASP A 23 11.79 11.14 -12.89
C ASP A 23 11.71 12.20 -11.77
N GLY A 24 11.07 11.86 -10.64
CA GLY A 24 11.09 12.66 -9.42
C GLY A 24 9.78 13.31 -9.02
N ILE A 25 9.89 14.13 -7.97
CA ILE A 25 8.78 14.90 -7.40
C ILE A 25 9.14 16.36 -7.49
N LEU A 26 8.29 17.15 -8.14
CA LEU A 26 8.46 18.60 -8.25
C LEU A 26 7.85 19.31 -7.05
N ASP A 27 8.58 20.24 -6.46
CA ASP A 27 8.07 21.13 -5.41
C ASP A 27 7.65 22.47 -6.02
N PRO A 28 6.36 22.85 -5.98
CA PRO A 28 5.86 24.11 -6.54
C PRO A 28 6.45 25.36 -5.88
N SER A 29 7.07 25.24 -4.71
CA SER A 29 7.72 26.35 -4.02
C SER A 29 9.10 26.73 -4.59
N GLN A 30 9.66 25.87 -5.45
CA GLN A 30 10.98 26.13 -6.04
C GLN A 30 10.91 27.20 -7.16
N PRO A 31 11.89 28.11 -7.23
CA PRO A 31 11.85 29.21 -8.20
C PRO A 31 11.84 28.77 -9.67
N ASP A 32 12.38 27.61 -9.98
CA ASP A 32 12.50 27.03 -11.32
C ASP A 32 11.40 26.00 -11.65
N PHE A 33 10.39 25.86 -10.78
CA PHE A 33 9.31 24.88 -10.93
C PHE A 33 8.66 24.90 -12.32
N GLU A 34 8.22 26.06 -12.81
CA GLU A 34 7.54 26.15 -14.09
C GLU A 34 8.42 25.67 -15.27
N SER A 35 9.69 26.07 -15.27
CA SER A 35 10.62 25.69 -16.33
C SER A 35 10.89 24.20 -16.35
N ILE A 36 11.07 23.60 -15.15
CA ILE A 36 11.25 22.14 -14.98
C ILE A 36 9.98 21.43 -15.38
N TYR A 37 8.81 21.84 -14.87
CA TYR A 37 7.51 21.26 -15.18
C TYR A 37 7.28 21.15 -16.69
N TRP A 38 7.43 22.25 -17.42
CA TRP A 38 7.19 22.23 -18.86
C TRP A 38 8.23 21.42 -19.64
N ARG A 39 9.46 21.36 -19.18
CA ARG A 39 10.49 20.49 -19.74
C ARG A 39 10.11 19.03 -19.57
N MET A 40 9.79 18.59 -18.34
CA MET A 40 9.44 17.22 -18.04
C MET A 40 8.16 16.77 -18.77
N ARG A 41 7.15 17.63 -18.84
CA ARG A 41 5.93 17.39 -19.62
C ARG A 41 6.22 17.16 -21.10
N ARG A 42 7.07 17.99 -21.73
CA ARG A 42 7.47 17.81 -23.13
C ARG A 42 8.26 16.53 -23.37
N GLN A 43 9.05 16.12 -22.40
CA GLN A 43 9.84 14.89 -22.44
C GLN A 43 9.04 13.63 -22.06
N ARG A 44 7.74 13.78 -21.69
CA ARG A 44 6.87 12.72 -21.24
C ARG A 44 7.44 11.93 -20.04
N GLN A 45 8.12 12.64 -19.14
CA GLN A 45 8.69 12.06 -17.94
C GLN A 45 7.61 11.70 -16.91
N GLN A 46 7.90 10.69 -16.09
CA GLN A 46 7.02 10.23 -15.02
C GLN A 46 7.37 10.97 -13.73
N PHE A 47 6.63 12.00 -13.43
CA PHE A 47 6.81 12.83 -12.24
C PHE A 47 5.47 13.20 -11.60
N ARG A 48 5.52 13.52 -10.33
CA ARG A 48 4.41 14.02 -9.55
C ARG A 48 4.73 15.42 -8.99
N ILE A 49 3.69 16.09 -8.49
CA ILE A 49 3.81 17.43 -7.93
C ILE A 49 3.42 17.36 -6.47
N LYS A 50 4.33 17.77 -5.59
CA LYS A 50 4.14 17.82 -4.14
C LYS A 50 2.95 18.70 -3.77
N GLY A 51 2.03 18.16 -2.93
CA GLY A 51 0.80 18.84 -2.52
C GLY A 51 -0.28 18.96 -3.58
N VAL A 52 -0.08 18.35 -4.78
CA VAL A 52 -1.06 18.33 -5.88
C VAL A 52 -1.36 16.91 -6.34
N SER A 53 -0.34 16.12 -6.59
CA SER A 53 -0.49 14.73 -7.06
C SER A 53 0.46 13.77 -6.35
N TRP A 54 1.18 14.23 -5.34
CA TRP A 54 1.99 13.44 -4.44
C TRP A 54 2.07 14.10 -3.07
N TRP A 55 2.03 13.29 -2.02
CA TRP A 55 2.12 13.72 -0.62
C TRP A 55 3.07 12.77 0.14
N PRO A 56 3.91 13.30 1.06
CA PRO A 56 4.75 12.44 1.93
C PRO A 56 3.93 11.43 2.75
N GLU A 57 2.69 11.78 3.06
CA GLU A 57 1.73 10.99 3.82
C GLU A 57 1.15 9.80 3.03
N GLU A 58 1.56 9.58 1.79
CA GLU A 58 1.28 8.33 1.05
C GLU A 58 1.90 7.12 1.76
N MET A 59 3.01 7.33 2.48
CA MET A 59 3.63 6.30 3.29
C MET A 59 3.28 6.48 4.77
N PRO A 60 3.04 5.39 5.51
CA PRO A 60 2.77 5.47 6.93
C PRO A 60 3.93 6.10 7.71
N SER A 61 3.58 6.89 8.72
CA SER A 61 4.52 7.42 9.69
C SER A 61 5.04 6.32 10.64
N GLU A 62 6.15 6.57 11.31
CA GLU A 62 6.70 5.66 12.33
C GLU A 62 5.67 5.33 13.42
N GLN A 63 4.87 6.33 13.83
CA GLN A 63 3.82 6.12 14.83
C GLN A 63 2.70 5.20 14.34
N GLU A 64 2.37 5.23 13.06
CA GLU A 64 1.36 4.32 12.49
C GLU A 64 1.86 2.88 12.45
N TYR A 65 3.14 2.64 12.18
CA TYR A 65 3.75 1.31 12.29
C TYR A 65 3.71 0.80 13.74
N ILE A 66 4.06 1.64 14.72
CA ILE A 66 3.99 1.29 16.15
C ILE A 66 2.55 0.94 16.53
N THR A 67 1.58 1.79 16.19
CA THR A 67 0.16 1.58 16.48
C THR A 67 -0.37 0.29 15.82
N ALA A 68 0.10 -0.02 14.61
CA ALA A 68 -0.25 -1.26 13.93
C ALA A 68 0.25 -2.49 14.69
N LEU A 69 1.50 -2.48 15.14
CA LEU A 69 2.08 -3.57 15.94
C LEU A 69 1.36 -3.75 17.29
N GLU A 70 1.11 -2.66 18.01
CA GLU A 70 0.37 -2.68 19.28
C GLU A 70 -1.03 -3.28 19.10
N SER A 71 -1.72 -2.92 18.01
CA SER A 71 -3.03 -3.46 17.67
C SER A 71 -2.97 -4.97 17.41
N LEU A 72 -1.96 -5.45 16.69
CA LEU A 72 -1.77 -6.87 16.40
C LEU A 72 -1.37 -7.67 17.65
N GLU A 73 -0.49 -7.13 18.50
CA GLU A 73 -0.13 -7.75 19.77
C GLU A 73 -1.35 -7.88 20.70
N SER A 74 -2.19 -6.85 20.79
CA SER A 74 -3.41 -6.87 21.61
C SER A 74 -4.44 -7.92 21.13
N ALA A 75 -4.35 -8.34 19.89
CA ALA A 75 -5.21 -9.35 19.26
C ALA A 75 -4.55 -10.74 19.20
N ASP A 76 -3.44 -10.97 19.90
CA ASP A 76 -2.66 -12.21 19.82
C ASP A 76 -2.30 -12.61 18.38
N TRP A 77 -2.05 -11.61 17.51
CA TRP A 77 -1.74 -11.79 16.08
C TRP A 77 -2.80 -12.60 15.33
N LYS A 78 -4.08 -12.31 15.57
CA LYS A 78 -5.21 -12.95 14.90
C LYS A 78 -6.18 -11.92 14.35
N ALA A 79 -6.47 -12.03 13.07
CA ALA A 79 -7.52 -11.27 12.39
C ALA A 79 -8.22 -12.17 11.38
N ASP A 80 -9.50 -11.95 11.12
CA ASP A 80 -10.20 -12.69 10.08
C ASP A 80 -9.82 -12.13 8.70
N TYR A 81 -9.74 -10.81 8.60
CA TYR A 81 -9.45 -10.11 7.36
C TYR A 81 -8.36 -9.06 7.54
N VAL A 82 -7.47 -8.96 6.56
CA VAL A 82 -6.59 -7.81 6.39
C VAL A 82 -7.06 -7.00 5.19
N ILE A 83 -7.12 -5.68 5.35
CA ILE A 83 -7.40 -4.74 4.27
C ILE A 83 -6.23 -3.77 4.18
N SER A 84 -5.54 -3.77 3.05
CA SER A 84 -4.46 -2.84 2.75
C SER A 84 -4.59 -2.25 1.35
N HIS A 85 -3.84 -1.18 1.05
CA HIS A 85 -3.80 -0.70 -0.33
C HIS A 85 -2.79 -1.48 -1.17
N CYS A 86 -1.56 -1.67 -0.69
CA CYS A 86 -0.57 -2.51 -1.36
C CYS A 86 -0.42 -3.89 -0.66
N ALA A 87 0.31 -4.79 -1.28
CA ALA A 87 0.56 -6.15 -0.80
C ALA A 87 1.87 -6.27 0.00
N PRO A 88 2.03 -7.34 0.81
CA PRO A 88 3.34 -7.77 1.30
C PRO A 88 4.36 -7.96 0.18
N THR A 89 5.65 -7.67 0.43
CA THR A 89 6.75 -7.79 -0.55
C THR A 89 6.73 -9.13 -1.29
N GLY A 90 6.59 -10.25 -0.57
CA GLY A 90 6.55 -11.57 -1.19
C GLY A 90 5.36 -11.77 -2.14
N ILE A 91 4.21 -11.17 -1.83
CA ILE A 91 3.01 -11.25 -2.65
C ILE A 91 3.11 -10.33 -3.88
N GLN A 92 3.60 -9.09 -3.72
CA GLN A 92 3.77 -8.19 -4.87
C GLN A 92 4.75 -8.74 -5.90
N GLN A 93 5.79 -9.47 -5.48
CA GLN A 93 6.73 -10.11 -6.38
C GLN A 93 6.14 -11.29 -7.17
N LEU A 94 5.10 -11.95 -6.64
CA LEU A 94 4.31 -12.93 -7.40
C LEU A 94 3.38 -12.24 -8.42
N ILE A 95 3.02 -10.98 -8.21
CA ILE A 95 2.26 -10.18 -9.17
C ILE A 95 3.18 -9.76 -10.32
N HIS A 96 4.30 -9.13 -9.99
CA HIS A 96 5.30 -8.73 -10.97
C HIS A 96 6.70 -8.67 -10.33
N PRO A 97 7.66 -9.50 -10.78
CA PRO A 97 9.00 -9.59 -10.18
C PRO A 97 9.83 -8.30 -10.25
N GLY A 98 9.43 -7.33 -11.07
CA GLY A 98 10.11 -6.04 -11.21
C GLY A 98 9.65 -4.96 -10.24
N PHE A 99 8.62 -5.20 -9.43
CA PHE A 99 8.21 -4.23 -8.43
C PHE A 99 9.26 -4.07 -7.33
N GLN A 100 9.57 -2.83 -7.03
CA GLN A 100 10.49 -2.50 -5.94
C GLN A 100 9.76 -2.63 -4.61
N ASN A 101 10.41 -3.22 -3.63
CA ASN A 101 9.92 -3.20 -2.25
C ASN A 101 10.28 -1.88 -1.56
N ASP A 102 9.50 -1.54 -0.55
CA ASP A 102 9.65 -0.38 0.30
C ASP A 102 9.39 -0.75 1.77
N ALA A 103 9.55 0.22 2.67
CA ALA A 103 9.38 0.00 4.11
C ALA A 103 7.98 -0.53 4.48
N LEU A 104 6.93 -0.13 3.75
CA LEU A 104 5.56 -0.57 4.01
C LEU A 104 5.33 -2.00 3.53
N THR A 105 5.77 -2.33 2.31
CA THR A 105 5.62 -3.68 1.77
C THR A 105 6.45 -4.70 2.55
N ASP A 106 7.64 -4.31 3.03
CA ASP A 106 8.49 -5.12 3.90
C ASP A 106 7.87 -5.30 5.30
N PHE A 107 7.27 -4.23 5.85
CA PHE A 107 6.50 -4.33 7.10
C PHE A 107 5.33 -5.30 6.97
N MET A 108 4.54 -5.19 5.90
CA MET A 108 3.43 -6.11 5.64
C MET A 108 3.91 -7.54 5.43
N ASP A 109 5.08 -7.75 4.84
CA ASP A 109 5.69 -9.06 4.67
C ASP A 109 6.09 -9.67 6.04
N MET A 110 6.62 -8.86 6.95
CA MET A 110 6.88 -9.28 8.34
C MET A 110 5.57 -9.64 9.06
N VAL A 111 4.52 -8.80 8.93
CA VAL A 111 3.19 -9.06 9.52
C VAL A 111 2.61 -10.35 8.96
N SER A 112 2.67 -10.59 7.66
CA SER A 112 2.10 -11.76 7.00
C SER A 112 2.68 -13.10 7.46
N LYS A 113 3.92 -13.09 7.97
CA LYS A 113 4.60 -14.29 8.49
C LYS A 113 4.16 -14.70 9.89
N ARG A 114 3.51 -13.79 10.61
CA ARG A 114 3.10 -14.02 12.00
C ARG A 114 1.58 -13.98 12.20
N LEU A 115 0.87 -13.16 11.42
CA LEU A 115 -0.56 -12.94 11.55
C LEU A 115 -1.35 -14.13 11.03
N GLU A 116 -2.22 -14.71 11.87
CA GLU A 116 -3.20 -15.72 11.47
C GLU A 116 -4.40 -15.00 10.83
N ILE A 117 -4.72 -15.33 9.57
CA ILE A 117 -5.78 -14.71 8.77
C ILE A 117 -6.63 -15.71 8.00
N THR A 118 -7.85 -15.30 7.64
CA THR A 118 -8.67 -15.97 6.63
C THR A 118 -8.36 -15.40 5.24
N TYR A 119 -8.45 -14.09 5.07
CA TYR A 119 -8.13 -13.43 3.80
C TYR A 119 -7.38 -12.11 3.99
N TRP A 120 -6.51 -11.80 3.03
CA TRP A 120 -5.85 -10.51 2.84
C TRP A 120 -6.34 -9.87 1.55
N LEU A 121 -7.09 -8.77 1.66
CA LEU A 121 -7.70 -8.04 0.56
C LEU A 121 -6.86 -6.79 0.28
N PHE A 122 -6.49 -6.57 -0.97
CA PHE A 122 -5.65 -5.42 -1.33
C PHE A 122 -5.90 -4.97 -2.77
N GLY A 123 -5.50 -3.73 -3.11
CA GLY A 123 -5.65 -3.13 -4.43
C GLY A 123 -4.31 -2.77 -5.07
N HIS A 124 -4.16 -1.51 -5.52
CA HIS A 124 -2.94 -0.88 -6.04
C HIS A 124 -2.47 -1.37 -7.42
N TYR A 125 -2.49 -2.65 -7.71
CA TYR A 125 -1.88 -3.24 -8.91
C TYR A 125 -2.83 -3.34 -10.12
N HIS A 126 -4.02 -2.74 -10.02
CA HIS A 126 -5.03 -2.65 -11.09
C HIS A 126 -5.33 -3.99 -11.78
N ASP A 127 -5.53 -5.02 -10.98
CA ASP A 127 -5.86 -6.37 -11.45
C ASP A 127 -6.86 -7.04 -10.50
N ASN A 128 -7.49 -8.10 -10.96
CA ASN A 128 -8.44 -8.91 -10.19
C ASN A 128 -7.98 -10.35 -10.19
N ARG A 129 -7.37 -10.83 -9.11
CA ARG A 129 -6.96 -12.23 -8.99
C ARG A 129 -6.71 -12.66 -7.56
N THR A 130 -6.79 -13.96 -7.32
CA THR A 130 -6.37 -14.58 -6.06
C THR A 130 -4.94 -15.11 -6.19
N ILE A 131 -4.11 -14.88 -5.18
CA ILE A 131 -2.73 -15.32 -5.09
C ILE A 131 -2.63 -16.28 -3.90
N GLY A 132 -2.19 -17.50 -4.16
CA GLY A 132 -2.24 -18.56 -3.14
C GLY A 132 -3.67 -18.87 -2.73
N GLN A 133 -3.92 -19.05 -1.41
CA GLN A 133 -5.23 -19.40 -0.87
C GLN A 133 -5.96 -18.20 -0.24
N ASN A 134 -5.20 -17.20 0.23
CA ASN A 134 -5.69 -16.18 1.15
C ASN A 134 -5.55 -14.73 0.64
N TYR A 135 -4.78 -14.48 -0.41
CA TYR A 135 -4.54 -13.13 -0.91
C TYR A 135 -5.42 -12.80 -2.10
N VAL A 136 -6.23 -11.75 -1.99
CA VAL A 136 -7.20 -11.35 -3.02
C VAL A 136 -6.90 -9.93 -3.47
N LEU A 137 -6.40 -9.81 -4.69
CA LEU A 137 -6.19 -8.54 -5.38
C LEU A 137 -7.51 -8.09 -6.00
N LEU A 138 -7.90 -6.86 -5.70
CA LEU A 138 -9.17 -6.27 -6.09
C LEU A 138 -8.95 -4.96 -6.85
N TRP A 139 -9.64 -4.82 -7.97
CA TRP A 139 -9.69 -3.56 -8.73
C TRP A 139 -11.13 -3.17 -9.05
N GLU A 140 -11.80 -3.87 -9.96
CA GLU A 140 -13.15 -3.52 -10.45
C GLU A 140 -14.21 -4.56 -10.07
N GLN A 141 -13.93 -5.44 -9.13
CA GLN A 141 -14.84 -6.49 -8.70
C GLN A 141 -15.36 -6.26 -7.29
N ILE A 142 -16.53 -6.84 -7.01
CA ILE A 142 -17.10 -6.94 -5.67
C ILE A 142 -17.01 -8.40 -5.25
N VAL A 143 -16.47 -8.66 -4.06
CA VAL A 143 -16.40 -10.00 -3.48
C VAL A 143 -17.21 -10.04 -2.19
N GLN A 144 -17.95 -11.12 -2.00
CA GLN A 144 -18.59 -11.41 -0.72
C GLN A 144 -17.59 -12.15 0.15
N ILE A 145 -17.39 -11.70 1.38
CA ILE A 145 -16.39 -12.24 2.31
C ILE A 145 -16.99 -13.03 3.47
N VAL A 146 -18.31 -13.00 3.63
CA VAL A 146 -19.09 -13.72 4.66
C VAL A 146 -20.35 -14.31 4.03
#